data_39835b34121c1f7f307fba6e767489da
#
_entry.id   39835b34121c1f7f307fba6e767489da
#
_cell.length_a   1.000
_cell.length_b   1.000
_cell.length_c   1.000
_cell.angle_alpha   90.00
_cell.angle_beta   90.00
_cell.angle_gamma   90.00
#
_symmetry.space_group_name_H-M   'P 1'
#
loop_
_entity.id
_entity.type
_entity.pdbx_description
1 polymer ?
#
loop_
_entity_poly.entity_id
_entity_poly.type
_entity_poly.pdbx_seq_one_letter_code
_entity_poly.pdbx_strand_id
1 'polypeptide(L)'
;MNSQELLKKLESKGVTLEGMLDTAMELYIGGEEKEAAREKLRELMLRYLTDINVQALLMAALLLEEGFRVEGDPVNLVADELIGINIAEYIGGKMALFNFFYYDTRKPGILAELPPFLDDAIGGFIAGCMTKVFETGS
;
A
#
# COMPACT_ATOMS: atom_id res chain seq x y z
N MET A 1 -6.01 -8.27 16.14
CA MET A 1 -5.78 -6.82 15.93
C MET A 1 -6.94 -6.25 15.13
N ASN A 2 -7.48 -5.13 15.54
CA ASN A 2 -8.50 -4.49 14.73
C ASN A 2 -7.87 -3.42 13.81
N SER A 3 -8.66 -2.93 12.85
CA SER A 3 -8.15 -1.99 11.85
C SER A 3 -7.71 -0.65 12.46
N GLN A 4 -8.35 -0.21 13.53
CA GLN A 4 -7.99 1.04 14.20
C GLN A 4 -6.62 0.95 14.86
N GLU A 5 -6.31 -0.18 15.48
CA GLU A 5 -4.99 -0.42 16.09
C GLU A 5 -3.90 -0.40 15.03
N LEU A 6 -4.17 -1.04 13.89
CA LEU A 6 -3.22 -1.05 12.77
C LEU A 6 -3.01 0.36 12.22
N LEU A 7 -4.10 1.11 12.00
CA LEU A 7 -4.00 2.49 11.53
C LEU A 7 -3.21 3.38 12.47
N LYS A 8 -3.38 3.21 13.79
CA LYS A 8 -2.58 3.98 14.77
C LYS A 8 -1.10 3.68 14.64
N LYS A 9 -0.75 2.41 14.45
CA LYS A 9 0.64 2.02 14.25
C LYS A 9 1.21 2.62 12.97
N LEU A 10 0.45 2.60 11.90
CA LEU A 10 0.85 3.21 10.64
C LEU A 10 0.99 4.73 10.77
N GLU A 11 0.05 5.38 11.45
CA GLU A 11 0.10 6.82 11.70
C GLU A 11 1.34 7.25 12.46
N SER A 12 1.81 6.41 13.40
CA SER A 12 3.05 6.69 14.13
C SER A 12 4.27 6.74 13.22
N LYS A 13 4.16 6.18 12.02
CA LYS A 13 5.22 6.18 11.01
C LYS A 13 4.93 7.16 9.85
N GLY A 14 3.93 8.02 10.02
CA GLY A 14 3.58 8.99 8.99
C GLY A 14 2.63 8.49 7.92
N VAL A 15 2.03 7.32 8.12
CA VAL A 15 1.09 6.73 7.15
C VAL A 15 -0.33 6.87 7.67
N THR A 16 -1.09 7.79 7.10
CA THR A 16 -2.50 7.99 7.43
C THR A 16 -3.38 7.46 6.31
N LEU A 17 -4.65 7.19 6.62
CA LEU A 17 -5.62 6.78 5.59
C LEU A 17 -5.74 7.87 4.52
N GLU A 18 -5.88 9.12 4.92
CA GLU A 18 -5.99 10.24 3.98
C GLU A 18 -4.72 10.37 3.13
N GLY A 19 -3.55 10.20 3.74
CA GLY A 19 -2.28 10.22 3.01
C GLY A 19 -2.19 9.13 1.97
N MET A 20 -2.66 7.92 2.29
CA MET A 20 -2.70 6.82 1.32
C MET A 20 -3.68 7.11 0.18
N LEU A 21 -4.84 7.68 0.50
CA LEU A 21 -5.82 8.06 -0.51
C LEU A 21 -5.28 9.13 -1.44
N ASP A 22 -4.68 10.18 -0.89
CA ASP A 22 -4.08 11.25 -1.69
C ASP A 22 -3.00 10.71 -2.62
N THR A 23 -2.14 9.83 -2.07
CA THR A 23 -1.06 9.20 -2.83
C THR A 23 -1.61 8.38 -3.99
N ALA A 24 -2.62 7.54 -3.71
CA ALA A 24 -3.23 6.69 -4.71
C ALA A 24 -3.84 7.51 -5.85
N MET A 25 -4.53 8.58 -5.50
CA MET A 25 -5.25 9.39 -6.48
C MET A 25 -4.34 10.24 -7.35
N GLU A 26 -3.08 10.45 -6.98
CA GLU A 26 -2.13 11.16 -7.84
C GLU A 26 -1.91 10.46 -9.17
N LEU A 27 -2.00 9.13 -9.20
CA LEU A 27 -1.78 8.34 -10.41
C LEU A 27 -3.09 7.81 -11.01
N TYR A 28 -4.24 8.22 -10.50
CA TYR A 28 -5.53 7.75 -10.98
C TYR A 28 -5.80 8.26 -12.40
N ILE A 29 -6.09 7.32 -13.31
CA ILE A 29 -6.39 7.62 -14.72
C ILE A 29 -7.67 6.91 -15.20
N GLY A 30 -8.52 6.50 -14.25
CA GLY A 30 -9.77 5.80 -14.60
C GLY A 30 -10.80 6.72 -15.24
N GLY A 31 -11.82 6.11 -15.87
CA GLY A 31 -12.90 6.84 -16.51
C GLY A 31 -13.98 7.35 -15.57
N GLU A 32 -13.97 6.90 -14.34
CA GLU A 32 -14.92 7.34 -13.33
C GLU A 32 -14.49 8.67 -12.73
N GLU A 33 -15.46 9.46 -12.25
CA GLU A 33 -15.17 10.70 -11.56
C GLU A 33 -14.23 10.46 -10.36
N LYS A 34 -13.26 11.36 -10.16
CA LYS A 34 -12.24 11.22 -9.13
C LYS A 34 -12.81 11.03 -7.72
N GLU A 35 -13.81 11.85 -7.35
CA GLU A 35 -14.37 11.77 -6.00
C GLU A 35 -15.07 10.44 -5.75
N ALA A 36 -15.79 9.93 -6.75
CA ALA A 36 -16.44 8.61 -6.65
C ALA A 36 -15.42 7.50 -6.54
N ALA A 37 -14.35 7.56 -7.33
CA ALA A 37 -13.27 6.59 -7.27
C ALA A 37 -12.55 6.63 -5.91
N ARG A 38 -12.30 7.83 -5.39
CA ARG A 38 -11.67 8.02 -4.08
C ARG A 38 -12.51 7.39 -2.97
N GLU A 39 -13.83 7.58 -3.02
CA GLU A 39 -14.72 7.01 -2.02
C GLU A 39 -14.75 5.49 -2.07
N LYS A 40 -14.78 4.91 -3.26
CA LYS A 40 -14.66 3.45 -3.43
C LYS A 40 -13.34 2.95 -2.86
N LEU A 41 -12.27 3.67 -3.13
CA LEU A 41 -10.95 3.31 -2.64
C LEU A 41 -10.90 3.35 -1.11
N ARG A 42 -11.51 4.37 -0.50
CA ARG A 42 -11.61 4.48 0.96
C ARG A 42 -12.27 3.24 1.56
N GLU A 43 -13.42 2.85 1.01
CA GLU A 43 -14.16 1.69 1.48
C GLU A 43 -13.34 0.40 1.34
N LEU A 44 -12.63 0.25 0.22
CA LEU A 44 -11.78 -0.90 -0.02
C LEU A 44 -10.59 -0.96 0.94
N MET A 45 -9.93 0.17 1.16
CA MET A 45 -8.83 0.24 2.11
C MET A 45 -9.28 -0.13 3.52
N LEU A 46 -10.41 0.41 3.96
CA LEU A 46 -10.94 0.09 5.29
C LEU A 46 -11.30 -1.38 5.40
N ARG A 47 -11.85 -1.98 4.35
CA ARG A 47 -12.16 -3.40 4.32
C ARG A 47 -10.90 -4.25 4.44
N TYR A 48 -9.90 -3.97 3.62
CA TYR A 48 -8.68 -4.79 3.60
C TYR A 48 -7.83 -4.60 4.85
N LEU A 49 -7.96 -3.47 5.54
CA LEU A 49 -7.30 -3.29 6.84
C LEU A 49 -7.90 -4.19 7.93
N THR A 50 -9.05 -4.81 7.69
CA THR A 50 -9.61 -5.81 8.59
C THR A 50 -9.19 -7.25 8.22
N ASP A 51 -8.58 -7.43 7.06
CA ASP A 51 -8.15 -8.75 6.60
C ASP A 51 -6.91 -9.20 7.36
N ILE A 52 -6.97 -10.40 7.92
CA ILE A 52 -5.89 -10.89 8.78
C ILE A 52 -4.56 -11.03 8.04
N ASN A 53 -4.59 -11.40 6.78
CA ASN A 53 -3.35 -11.57 6.00
C ASN A 53 -2.73 -10.22 5.65
N VAL A 54 -3.55 -9.24 5.30
CA VAL A 54 -3.09 -7.88 5.06
C VAL A 54 -2.49 -7.30 6.34
N GLN A 55 -3.17 -7.50 7.48
CA GLN A 55 -2.67 -7.05 8.78
C GLN A 55 -1.30 -7.65 9.08
N ALA A 56 -1.16 -8.97 8.88
CA ALA A 56 0.09 -9.66 9.17
C ALA A 56 1.23 -9.16 8.29
N LEU A 57 0.97 -8.95 7.01
CA LEU A 57 2.00 -8.47 6.08
C LEU A 57 2.39 -7.02 6.36
N LEU A 58 1.43 -6.16 6.67
CA LEU A 58 1.73 -4.77 7.05
C LEU A 58 2.48 -4.71 8.37
N MET A 59 2.10 -5.55 9.34
CA MET A 59 2.83 -5.64 10.61
C MET A 59 4.26 -6.14 10.42
N ALA A 60 4.46 -7.08 9.49
CA ALA A 60 5.81 -7.56 9.18
C ALA A 60 6.69 -6.40 8.71
N ALA A 61 6.16 -5.54 7.82
CA ALA A 61 6.89 -4.38 7.35
C ALA A 61 7.21 -3.40 8.48
N LEU A 62 6.24 -3.14 9.36
CA LEU A 62 6.43 -2.25 10.51
C LEU A 62 7.52 -2.78 11.44
N LEU A 63 7.48 -4.07 11.75
CA LEU A 63 8.46 -4.70 12.64
C LEU A 63 9.85 -4.71 12.02
N LEU A 64 9.94 -4.94 10.72
CA LEU A 64 11.22 -4.88 10.02
C LEU A 64 11.83 -3.48 10.07
N GLU A 65 11.02 -2.45 9.90
CA GLU A 65 11.52 -1.07 10.01
C GLU A 65 12.00 -0.75 11.41
N GLU A 66 11.36 -1.30 12.44
CA GLU A 66 11.72 -1.02 13.81
C GLU A 66 12.93 -1.82 14.30
N GLY A 67 13.05 -3.07 13.85
CA GLY A 67 14.02 -4.02 14.42
C GLY A 67 15.09 -4.53 13.49
N PHE A 68 14.94 -4.40 12.19
CA PHE A 68 15.91 -4.90 11.23
C PHE A 68 16.64 -3.73 10.59
N ARG A 69 17.90 -3.56 10.97
CA ARG A 69 18.71 -2.45 10.47
C ARG A 69 19.44 -2.84 9.21
N VAL A 70 19.25 -2.03 8.17
CA VAL A 70 19.95 -2.18 6.91
C VAL A 70 20.81 -0.92 6.73
N GLU A 71 22.10 -1.10 6.54
CA GLU A 71 22.99 0.02 6.28
C GLU A 71 23.07 0.29 4.78
N GLY A 72 22.72 1.51 4.39
CA GLY A 72 22.69 1.90 2.99
C GLY A 72 21.50 1.30 2.25
N ASP A 73 21.70 1.09 0.95
CA ASP A 73 20.68 0.50 0.08
C ASP A 73 21.31 -0.71 -0.63
N PRO A 74 21.35 -1.88 0.02
CA PRO A 74 22.00 -3.05 -0.55
C PRO A 74 21.35 -3.48 -1.85
N VAL A 75 22.13 -3.67 -2.89
CA VAL A 75 21.65 -4.04 -4.22
C VAL A 75 20.89 -5.37 -4.20
N ASN A 76 21.24 -6.25 -3.26
CA ASN A 76 20.64 -7.57 -3.16
C ASN A 76 19.49 -7.66 -2.15
N LEU A 77 19.04 -6.55 -1.58
CA LEU A 77 17.87 -6.54 -0.71
C LEU A 77 16.62 -6.50 -1.59
N VAL A 78 15.86 -7.59 -1.56
CA VAL A 78 14.59 -7.69 -2.31
C VAL A 78 13.41 -8.06 -1.41
N ALA A 79 13.66 -8.27 -0.12
CA ALA A 79 12.61 -8.66 0.81
C ALA A 79 11.50 -7.59 0.93
N ASP A 80 11.86 -6.33 0.86
CA ASP A 80 10.92 -5.21 0.86
C ASP A 80 9.97 -5.29 -0.31
N GLU A 81 10.51 -5.50 -1.52
CA GLU A 81 9.70 -5.65 -2.72
C GLU A 81 8.80 -6.88 -2.65
N LEU A 82 9.32 -8.00 -2.11
CA LEU A 82 8.54 -9.23 -1.99
C LEU A 82 7.33 -9.03 -1.09
N ILE A 83 7.47 -8.28 0.00
CA ILE A 83 6.33 -7.96 0.86
C ILE A 83 5.30 -7.15 0.08
N GLY A 84 5.74 -6.11 -0.62
CA GLY A 84 4.85 -5.28 -1.42
C GLY A 84 4.14 -6.06 -2.53
N ILE A 85 4.89 -6.88 -3.26
CA ILE A 85 4.34 -7.74 -4.31
C ILE A 85 3.27 -8.67 -3.73
N ASN A 86 3.55 -9.31 -2.61
CA ASN A 86 2.62 -10.26 -2.00
C ASN A 86 1.34 -9.57 -1.53
N ILE A 87 1.43 -8.38 -0.94
CA ILE A 87 0.24 -7.64 -0.53
C ILE A 87 -0.60 -7.27 -1.76
N ALA A 88 0.04 -6.73 -2.79
CA ALA A 88 -0.65 -6.33 -4.02
C ALA A 88 -1.37 -7.52 -4.67
N GLU A 89 -0.66 -8.63 -4.83
CA GLU A 89 -1.22 -9.83 -5.46
C GLU A 89 -2.34 -10.44 -4.63
N TYR A 90 -2.17 -10.48 -3.31
CA TYR A 90 -3.20 -11.02 -2.42
C TYR A 90 -4.51 -10.24 -2.55
N ILE A 91 -4.43 -8.92 -2.59
CA ILE A 91 -5.63 -8.07 -2.68
C ILE A 91 -6.21 -8.06 -4.09
N GLY A 92 -5.39 -7.80 -5.09
CA GLY A 92 -5.86 -7.50 -6.44
C GLY A 92 -5.50 -8.50 -7.52
N GLY A 93 -4.81 -9.58 -7.17
CA GLY A 93 -4.39 -10.59 -8.14
C GLY A 93 -3.22 -10.11 -8.98
N LYS A 94 -2.96 -10.81 -10.08
CA LYS A 94 -1.80 -10.53 -10.94
C LYS A 94 -1.83 -9.14 -11.56
N MET A 95 -3.03 -8.62 -11.84
CA MET A 95 -3.15 -7.26 -12.41
C MET A 95 -2.63 -6.21 -11.43
N ALA A 96 -2.72 -6.47 -10.13
CA ALA A 96 -2.21 -5.53 -9.14
C ALA A 96 -0.69 -5.39 -9.17
N LEU A 97 0.03 -6.36 -9.72
CA LEU A 97 1.48 -6.29 -9.85
C LEU A 97 1.90 -5.16 -10.79
N PHE A 98 1.16 -4.95 -11.87
CA PHE A 98 1.42 -3.84 -12.79
C PHE A 98 1.23 -2.50 -12.08
N ASN A 99 0.16 -2.36 -11.30
CA ASN A 99 -0.08 -1.16 -10.53
C ASN A 99 0.99 -0.97 -9.44
N PHE A 100 1.42 -2.06 -8.80
CA PHE A 100 2.47 -1.99 -7.80
C PHE A 100 3.77 -1.41 -8.41
N PHE A 101 4.20 -1.92 -9.55
CA PHE A 101 5.41 -1.40 -10.20
C PHE A 101 5.23 0.05 -10.65
N TYR A 102 4.01 0.42 -11.05
CA TYR A 102 3.71 1.78 -11.43
C TYR A 102 3.90 2.75 -10.25
N TYR A 103 3.31 2.42 -9.09
CA TYR A 103 3.48 3.23 -7.87
C TYR A 103 4.92 3.18 -7.38
N ASP A 104 5.54 2.01 -7.42
CA ASP A 104 6.91 1.84 -6.94
C ASP A 104 7.92 2.63 -7.78
N THR A 105 7.69 2.72 -9.08
CA THR A 105 8.57 3.47 -9.98
C THR A 105 8.41 4.98 -9.83
N ARG A 106 7.17 5.45 -9.69
CA ARG A 106 6.88 6.88 -9.64
C ARG A 106 6.92 7.50 -8.25
N LYS A 107 6.75 6.68 -7.21
CA LYS A 107 6.80 7.12 -5.81
C LYS A 107 5.98 8.37 -5.53
N PRO A 108 4.65 8.36 -5.84
CA PRO A 108 3.82 9.53 -5.56
C PRO A 108 3.61 9.71 -4.06
N GLY A 109 3.34 10.94 -3.64
CA GLY A 109 2.94 11.28 -2.30
C GLY A 109 3.83 10.72 -1.21
N ILE A 110 3.23 10.02 -0.25
CA ILE A 110 3.96 9.50 0.91
C ILE A 110 4.99 8.43 0.55
N LEU A 111 4.86 7.76 -0.60
CA LEU A 111 5.79 6.71 -0.99
C LEU A 111 7.21 7.24 -1.19
N ALA A 112 7.36 8.51 -1.54
CA ALA A 112 8.67 9.13 -1.70
C ALA A 112 9.39 9.36 -0.36
N GLU A 113 8.66 9.31 0.75
CA GLU A 113 9.16 9.69 2.07
C GLU A 113 9.32 8.51 3.04
N LEU A 114 8.77 7.34 2.69
CA LEU A 114 8.79 6.19 3.58
C LEU A 114 10.08 5.39 3.47
N PRO A 115 10.53 4.76 4.59
CA PRO A 115 11.68 3.87 4.54
C PRO A 115 11.35 2.58 3.76
N PRO A 116 12.38 1.79 3.36
CA PRO A 116 12.22 0.74 2.34
C PRO A 116 11.10 -0.26 2.55
N PHE A 117 10.98 -0.85 3.75
CA PHE A 117 9.97 -1.89 3.98
C PHE A 117 8.55 -1.31 3.96
N LEU A 118 8.36 -0.14 4.57
CA LEU A 118 7.06 0.52 4.57
C LEU A 118 6.71 1.06 3.19
N ASP A 119 7.67 1.61 2.47
CA ASP A 119 7.46 2.12 1.11
C ASP A 119 6.83 1.04 0.23
N ASP A 120 7.46 -0.12 0.16
CA ASP A 120 6.97 -1.19 -0.70
C ASP A 120 5.68 -1.82 -0.18
N ALA A 121 5.54 -2.00 1.14
CA ALA A 121 4.33 -2.57 1.73
C ALA A 121 3.12 -1.65 1.50
N ILE A 122 3.26 -0.37 1.72
CA ILE A 122 2.19 0.61 1.49
C ILE A 122 1.91 0.75 0.00
N GLY A 123 2.96 0.75 -0.84
CA GLY A 123 2.79 0.74 -2.28
C GLY A 123 1.98 -0.46 -2.76
N GLY A 124 2.27 -1.64 -2.22
CA GLY A 124 1.52 -2.86 -2.53
C GLY A 124 0.07 -2.79 -2.08
N PHE A 125 -0.16 -2.26 -0.89
CA PHE A 125 -1.52 -2.07 -0.35
C PHE A 125 -2.32 -1.12 -1.24
N ILE A 126 -1.75 0.02 -1.58
CA ILE A 126 -2.40 1.01 -2.47
C ILE A 126 -2.69 0.39 -3.83
N ALA A 127 -1.71 -0.29 -4.42
CA ALA A 127 -1.84 -0.88 -5.75
C ALA A 127 -2.94 -1.94 -5.78
N GLY A 128 -2.98 -2.80 -4.76
CA GLY A 128 -4.01 -3.84 -4.66
C GLY A 128 -5.40 -3.26 -4.56
N CYS A 129 -5.58 -2.29 -3.66
CA CYS A 129 -6.88 -1.63 -3.48
C CYS A 129 -7.31 -0.86 -4.73
N MET A 130 -6.38 -0.17 -5.38
CA MET A 130 -6.69 0.57 -6.61
C MET A 130 -7.11 -0.38 -7.74
N THR A 131 -6.48 -1.55 -7.83
CA THR A 131 -6.87 -2.57 -8.80
C THR A 131 -8.34 -2.98 -8.60
N LYS A 132 -8.74 -3.12 -7.34
CA LYS A 132 -10.14 -3.44 -7.01
C LYS A 132 -11.10 -2.32 -7.39
N VAL A 133 -10.68 -1.07 -7.29
CA VAL A 133 -11.50 0.07 -7.75
C VAL A 133 -11.83 -0.09 -9.23
N PHE A 134 -10.84 -0.41 -10.05
CA PHE A 134 -11.04 -0.58 -11.49
C PHE A 134 -11.95 -1.78 -11.80
N GLU A 135 -11.84 -2.86 -11.06
CA GLU A 135 -12.69 -4.04 -11.24
C GLU A 135 -14.15 -3.74 -10.91
N THR A 136 -14.42 -2.95 -9.88
CA THR A 136 -15.78 -2.66 -9.43
C THR A 136 -16.42 -1.47 -10.12
N GLY A 137 -15.62 -0.68 -10.84
CA GLY A 137 -16.07 0.52 -11.53
C GLY A 137 -16.64 0.29 -12.92
N SER A 138 -16.60 -0.93 -13.41
CA SER A 138 -17.10 -1.28 -14.74
C SER A 138 -18.57 -1.58 -14.74
#